data_fa0ef7c595786c5f7ec3d4ec21e95b90
#
_entry.id   fa0ef7c595786c5f7ec3d4ec21e95b90
#
_cell.length_a   1.000
_cell.length_b   1.000
_cell.length_c   1.000
_cell.angle_alpha   90.00
_cell.angle_beta   90.00
_cell.angle_gamma   90.00
#
_symmetry.space_group_name_H-M   'P 1'
#
loop_
_entity.id
_entity.type
_entity.pdbx_description
1 polymer ?
#
loop_
_entity_poly.entity_id
_entity_poly.type
_entity_poly.pdbx_seq_one_letter_code
_entity_poly.pdbx_strand_id
1 'polypeptide(L)'
;MNCTRRSFLKGSLATIFFSNFNVPLYGSISSPKKNIVIISLRGGMDGLTAVPVNDSLINRYRSDLILNNKLKLNADFSLHPKLKTLHSLWSQNLAAVVHATNIPYTLRSHFDGQNIMETGALKAYTEKTGWLGRGMKSAGLYGSSLALSL
;
A
#
# COMPACT_ATOMS: atom_id res chain seq x y z
N MET A 1 23.27 22.56 -8.72
CA MET A 1 22.10 21.70 -9.00
C MET A 1 21.17 21.80 -7.79
N ASN A 2 20.05 22.51 -7.91
CA ASN A 2 19.10 22.66 -6.80
C ASN A 2 18.21 21.40 -6.74
N CYS A 3 18.49 20.54 -5.77
CA CYS A 3 17.64 19.39 -5.51
C CYS A 3 16.35 19.87 -4.84
N THR A 4 15.23 19.79 -5.52
CA THR A 4 13.94 20.16 -4.94
C THR A 4 13.43 19.03 -4.02
N ARG A 5 12.64 19.37 -2.98
CA ARG A 5 12.00 18.39 -2.08
C ARG A 5 11.27 17.28 -2.85
N ARG A 6 10.67 17.62 -3.99
CA ARG A 6 9.97 16.68 -4.86
C ARG A 6 10.88 15.69 -5.59
N SER A 7 12.10 16.15 -5.98
CA SER A 7 13.11 15.27 -6.58
C SER A 7 13.75 14.35 -5.55
N PHE A 8 13.91 14.82 -4.32
CA PHE A 8 14.40 14.02 -3.20
C PHE A 8 13.40 12.93 -2.83
N LEU A 9 12.11 13.25 -2.72
CA LEU A 9 11.05 12.26 -2.42
C LEU A 9 10.90 11.21 -3.53
N LYS A 10 11.02 11.62 -4.79
CA LYS A 10 11.00 10.66 -5.91
C LYS A 10 12.21 9.71 -5.91
N GLY A 11 13.38 10.21 -5.55
CA GLY A 11 14.59 9.40 -5.44
C GLY A 11 14.58 8.47 -4.22
N SER A 12 14.16 8.98 -3.05
CA SER A 12 14.15 8.21 -1.81
C SER A 12 13.07 7.12 -1.79
N LEU A 13 11.89 7.35 -2.39
CA LEU A 13 10.86 6.31 -2.52
C LEU A 13 11.36 5.13 -3.37
N ALA A 14 12.05 5.42 -4.47
CA ALA A 14 12.67 4.38 -5.29
C ALA A 14 13.72 3.60 -4.50
N THR A 15 14.57 4.27 -3.71
CA THR A 15 15.68 3.62 -3.00
C THR A 15 15.20 2.74 -1.84
N ILE A 16 14.16 3.14 -1.10
CA ILE A 16 13.61 2.35 0.02
C ILE A 16 12.92 1.07 -0.49
N PHE A 17 12.27 1.14 -1.65
CA PHE A 17 11.67 -0.05 -2.27
C PHE A 17 12.72 -1.05 -2.79
N PHE A 18 13.90 -0.59 -3.19
CA PHE A 18 14.91 -1.44 -3.84
C PHE A 18 15.97 -2.02 -2.90
N SER A 19 16.18 -1.46 -1.71
CA SER A 19 17.29 -1.86 -0.84
C SER A 19 17.02 -3.11 0.03
N ASN A 20 15.74 -3.48 0.24
CA ASN A 20 15.38 -4.61 1.08
C ASN A 20 14.60 -5.74 0.37
N PHE A 21 14.24 -5.54 -0.88
CA PHE A 21 13.69 -6.60 -1.70
C PHE A 21 14.72 -6.97 -2.75
N ASN A 22 15.39 -8.10 -2.60
CA ASN A 22 16.06 -8.79 -3.69
C ASN A 22 15.00 -9.30 -4.69
N VAL A 23 14.16 -8.41 -5.18
CA VAL A 23 13.32 -8.66 -6.34
C VAL A 23 14.10 -8.11 -7.51
N PRO A 24 14.70 -8.95 -8.36
CA PRO A 24 15.24 -8.45 -9.62
C PRO A 24 14.08 -7.83 -10.39
N LEU A 25 14.11 -6.53 -10.58
CA LEU A 25 13.11 -5.78 -11.33
C LEU A 25 13.05 -6.20 -12.80
N TYR A 26 14.08 -6.91 -13.24
CA TYR A 26 14.20 -7.62 -14.49
C TYR A 26 14.41 -9.10 -14.19
N GLY A 27 13.40 -9.73 -13.59
CA GLY A 27 13.37 -11.18 -13.47
C GLY A 27 13.28 -11.78 -14.86
N SER A 28 14.33 -12.43 -15.30
CA SER A 28 14.27 -13.36 -16.40
C SER A 28 13.03 -14.26 -16.20
N ILE A 29 12.18 -14.35 -17.23
CA ILE A 29 10.90 -15.09 -17.26
C ILE A 29 11.08 -16.61 -17.01
N SER A 30 12.27 -17.05 -16.67
CA SER A 30 12.62 -18.47 -16.48
C SER A 30 12.38 -19.04 -15.08
N SER A 31 11.74 -18.28 -14.16
CA SER A 31 11.37 -18.84 -12.85
C SER A 31 9.90 -18.59 -12.53
N PRO A 32 9.02 -19.57 -12.77
CA PRO A 32 7.57 -19.36 -12.89
C PRO A 32 6.80 -19.52 -11.58
N LYS A 33 7.20 -18.98 -10.45
CA LYS A 33 6.50 -19.32 -9.19
C LYS A 33 6.34 -18.19 -8.18
N LYS A 34 6.26 -16.95 -8.61
CA LYS A 34 5.90 -15.86 -7.69
C LYS A 34 4.53 -15.32 -8.08
N ASN A 35 3.56 -15.53 -7.20
CA ASN A 35 2.22 -14.98 -7.35
C ASN A 35 2.12 -13.66 -6.58
N ILE A 36 1.43 -12.67 -7.16
CA ILE A 36 1.05 -11.44 -6.48
C ILE A 36 -0.45 -11.52 -6.23
N VAL A 37 -0.86 -11.35 -4.98
CA VAL A 37 -2.26 -11.23 -4.58
C VAL A 37 -2.49 -9.81 -4.10
N ILE A 38 -3.45 -9.12 -4.70
CA ILE A 38 -3.85 -7.77 -4.31
C ILE A 38 -5.23 -7.85 -3.69
N ILE A 39 -5.33 -7.41 -2.44
CA ILE A 39 -6.60 -7.35 -1.70
C ILE A 39 -6.96 -5.88 -1.52
N SER A 40 -8.03 -5.45 -2.18
CA SER A 40 -8.58 -4.10 -2.03
C SER A 40 -9.72 -4.11 -1.03
N LEU A 41 -9.54 -3.40 0.08
CA LEU A 41 -10.56 -3.26 1.14
C LEU A 41 -11.35 -1.97 0.89
N ARG A 42 -12.29 -2.04 -0.02
CA ARG A 42 -13.10 -0.88 -0.45
C ARG A 42 -13.99 -0.37 0.69
N GLY A 43 -13.68 0.82 1.20
CA GLY A 43 -14.53 1.58 2.11
C GLY A 43 -14.79 0.93 3.48
N GLY A 44 -14.02 -0.06 3.88
CA GLY A 44 -14.32 -0.84 5.07
C GLY A 44 -13.27 -0.80 6.17
N MET A 45 -12.05 -0.35 5.93
CA MET A 45 -11.00 -0.37 6.93
C MET A 45 -10.47 1.04 7.24
N ASP A 46 -10.55 1.42 8.52
CA ASP A 46 -9.89 2.61 9.03
C ASP A 46 -8.40 2.32 9.27
N GLY A 47 -7.54 2.93 8.48
CA GLY A 47 -6.10 2.73 8.55
C GLY A 47 -5.48 3.11 9.90
N LEU A 48 -5.97 4.19 10.54
CA LEU A 48 -5.49 4.62 11.86
C LEU A 48 -5.91 3.67 12.98
N THR A 49 -7.00 2.93 12.82
CA THR A 49 -7.40 1.88 13.77
C THR A 49 -6.70 0.56 13.45
N ALA A 50 -6.48 0.24 12.19
CA ALA A 50 -5.77 -0.97 11.79
C ALA A 50 -4.30 -0.94 12.23
N VAL A 51 -3.64 0.22 12.05
CA VAL A 51 -2.24 0.44 12.42
C VAL A 51 -2.12 1.74 13.24
N PRO A 52 -2.55 1.71 14.50
CA PRO A 52 -2.52 2.90 15.34
C PRO A 52 -1.09 3.39 15.61
N VAL A 53 -0.93 4.70 15.50
CA VAL A 53 0.27 5.41 15.91
C VAL A 53 0.19 5.79 17.39
N ASN A 54 1.31 5.75 18.08
CA ASN A 54 1.42 6.16 19.49
C ASN A 54 1.65 7.68 19.58
N ASP A 55 0.63 8.45 19.27
CA ASP A 55 0.65 9.91 19.26
C ASP A 55 -0.43 10.49 20.16
N SER A 56 -0.07 11.50 20.96
CA SER A 56 -0.97 12.18 21.86
C SER A 56 -2.12 12.90 21.16
N LEU A 57 -1.90 13.41 19.93
CA LEU A 57 -2.93 14.04 19.13
C LEU A 57 -4.00 13.05 18.71
N ILE A 58 -3.59 11.84 18.28
CA ILE A 58 -4.54 10.77 17.95
C ILE A 58 -5.37 10.40 19.18
N ASN A 59 -4.75 10.25 20.33
CA ASN A 59 -5.45 9.94 21.57
C ASN A 59 -6.44 11.05 21.96
N ARG A 60 -6.08 12.31 21.72
CA ARG A 60 -6.95 13.47 22.03
C ARG A 60 -8.16 13.57 21.08
N TYR A 61 -7.95 13.40 19.77
CA TYR A 61 -9.00 13.61 18.77
C TYR A 61 -9.81 12.35 18.44
N ARG A 62 -9.35 11.19 18.84
CA ARG A 62 -9.98 9.89 18.57
C ARG A 62 -10.06 9.02 19.85
N SER A 63 -10.34 9.63 20.98
CA SER A 63 -10.40 8.97 22.32
C SER A 63 -11.28 7.72 22.30
N ASP A 64 -12.43 7.78 21.63
CA ASP A 64 -13.42 6.70 21.57
C ASP A 64 -12.99 5.50 20.69
N LEU A 65 -11.92 5.68 19.91
CA LEU A 65 -11.37 4.66 19.02
C LEU A 65 -10.03 4.10 19.50
N ILE A 66 -9.63 4.45 20.72
CA ILE A 66 -8.39 3.92 21.32
C ILE A 66 -8.59 2.44 21.62
N LEU A 67 -7.67 1.65 21.08
CA LEU A 67 -7.70 0.20 21.26
C LEU A 67 -6.89 -0.21 22.49
N ASN A 68 -7.46 -1.11 23.28
CA ASN A 68 -6.74 -1.84 24.29
C ASN A 68 -6.02 -3.05 23.66
N ASN A 69 -4.94 -3.53 24.29
CA ASN A 69 -4.22 -4.75 23.86
C ASN A 69 -3.68 -4.70 22.44
N LYS A 70 -3.24 -3.51 21.96
CA LYS A 70 -2.60 -3.34 20.67
C LYS A 70 -1.37 -4.24 20.55
N LEU A 71 -1.13 -4.77 19.35
CA LEU A 71 0.06 -5.58 19.04
C LEU A 71 1.20 -4.64 18.64
N LYS A 72 2.21 -4.50 19.47
CA LYS A 72 3.33 -3.58 19.23
C LYS A 72 4.15 -3.99 18.01
N LEU A 73 4.42 -3.04 17.11
CA LEU A 73 5.35 -3.20 15.98
C LEU A 73 6.72 -2.60 16.31
N ASN A 74 6.73 -1.35 16.76
CA ASN A 74 7.94 -0.61 17.15
C ASN A 74 7.61 0.46 18.21
N ALA A 75 8.44 1.49 18.38
CA ALA A 75 8.19 2.56 19.34
C ALA A 75 6.94 3.38 19.00
N ASP A 76 6.71 3.63 17.70
CA ASP A 76 5.70 4.57 17.22
C ASP A 76 4.40 3.92 16.76
N PHE A 77 4.43 2.63 16.38
CA PHE A 77 3.30 1.96 15.74
C PHE A 77 2.94 0.63 16.39
N SER A 78 1.67 0.31 16.28
CA SER A 78 1.10 -0.97 16.71
C SER A 78 0.13 -1.49 15.65
N LEU A 79 -0.33 -2.72 15.79
CA LEU A 79 -1.42 -3.28 15.00
C LEU A 79 -2.68 -3.45 15.85
N HIS A 80 -3.82 -3.42 15.16
CA HIS A 80 -5.10 -3.79 15.75
C HIS A 80 -5.02 -5.21 16.34
N PRO A 81 -5.61 -5.49 17.50
CA PRO A 81 -5.51 -6.80 18.19
C PRO A 81 -5.96 -8.00 17.34
N LYS A 82 -6.85 -7.78 16.37
CA LYS A 82 -7.32 -8.83 15.46
C LYS A 82 -6.34 -9.16 14.32
N LEU A 83 -5.31 -8.35 14.09
CA LEU A 83 -4.32 -8.58 13.03
C LEU A 83 -3.14 -9.46 13.52
N LYS A 84 -3.43 -10.51 14.26
CA LYS A 84 -2.42 -11.41 14.85
C LYS A 84 -1.54 -12.07 13.80
N THR A 85 -2.12 -12.53 12.69
CA THR A 85 -1.36 -13.15 11.60
C THR A 85 -0.38 -12.17 10.97
N LEU A 86 -0.83 -10.92 10.73
CA LEU A 86 0.06 -9.88 10.19
C LEU A 86 1.18 -9.55 11.18
N HIS A 87 0.89 -9.51 12.48
CA HIS A 87 1.90 -9.31 13.52
C HIS A 87 2.94 -10.45 13.54
N SER A 88 2.50 -11.69 13.39
CA SER A 88 3.42 -12.84 13.27
C SER A 88 4.31 -12.75 12.03
N LEU A 89 3.77 -12.31 10.90
CA LEU A 89 4.56 -12.07 9.68
C LEU A 89 5.54 -10.90 9.86
N TRP A 90 5.13 -9.85 10.57
CA TRP A 90 6.01 -8.73 10.89
C TRP A 90 7.22 -9.18 11.72
N SER A 91 7.01 -9.97 12.77
CA SER A 91 8.10 -10.47 13.61
C SER A 91 9.08 -11.40 12.87
N GLN A 92 8.66 -11.95 11.73
CA GLN A 92 9.48 -12.76 10.84
C GLN A 92 10.12 -11.94 9.69
N ASN A 93 9.96 -10.62 9.67
CA ASN A 93 10.36 -9.73 8.57
C ASN A 93 9.71 -10.09 7.21
N LEU A 94 8.52 -10.67 7.24
CA LEU A 94 7.74 -11.07 6.06
C LEU A 94 6.56 -10.13 5.79
N ALA A 95 6.41 -9.06 6.55
CA ALA A 95 5.38 -8.05 6.37
C ALA A 95 5.98 -6.64 6.50
N ALA A 96 5.38 -5.69 5.79
CA ALA A 96 5.68 -4.28 5.92
C ALA A 96 4.38 -3.47 5.90
N VAL A 97 4.42 -2.29 6.48
CA VAL A 97 3.31 -1.33 6.47
C VAL A 97 3.80 -0.01 5.89
N VAL A 98 3.04 0.54 4.96
CA VAL A 98 3.32 1.86 4.37
C VAL A 98 2.28 2.84 4.90
N HIS A 99 2.74 3.81 5.70
CA HIS A 99 1.90 4.82 6.32
C HIS A 99 1.76 6.08 5.45
N ALA A 100 0.78 6.91 5.77
CA ALA A 100 0.54 8.21 5.15
C ALA A 100 0.42 8.13 3.63
N THR A 101 -0.17 7.08 3.12
CA THR A 101 -0.46 6.90 1.70
C THR A 101 -1.92 7.24 1.41
N ASN A 102 -2.14 7.98 0.35
CA ASN A 102 -3.49 8.30 -0.13
C ASN A 102 -3.48 8.50 -1.65
N ILE A 103 -4.67 8.46 -2.23
CA ILE A 103 -4.88 8.89 -3.61
C ILE A 103 -4.94 10.43 -3.68
N PRO A 104 -4.60 11.05 -4.82
CA PRO A 104 -4.67 12.51 -5.02
C PRO A 104 -6.13 12.97 -5.22
N TYR A 105 -7.01 12.68 -4.26
CA TYR A 105 -8.43 12.96 -4.34
C TYR A 105 -8.95 13.52 -3.01
N THR A 106 -9.55 14.70 -3.04
CA THR A 106 -10.01 15.43 -1.85
C THR A 106 -11.52 15.65 -1.81
N LEU A 107 -12.24 15.19 -2.85
CA LEU A 107 -13.70 15.32 -2.93
C LEU A 107 -14.39 14.13 -2.25
N ARG A 108 -15.73 14.10 -2.28
CA ARG A 108 -16.53 13.14 -1.49
C ARG A 108 -17.14 11.98 -2.29
N SER A 109 -16.84 11.87 -3.59
CA SER A 109 -17.36 10.77 -4.41
C SER A 109 -16.56 9.50 -4.18
N HIS A 110 -17.18 8.48 -3.63
CA HIS A 110 -16.57 7.15 -3.49
C HIS A 110 -16.20 6.53 -4.84
N PHE A 111 -17.03 6.72 -5.86
CA PHE A 111 -16.79 6.16 -7.19
C PHE A 111 -15.57 6.78 -7.87
N ASP A 112 -15.40 8.10 -7.76
CA ASP A 112 -14.23 8.78 -8.30
C ASP A 112 -12.96 8.35 -7.58
N GLY A 113 -13.00 8.26 -6.24
CA GLY A 113 -11.89 7.78 -5.44
C GLY A 113 -11.49 6.34 -5.79
N GLN A 114 -12.45 5.45 -5.96
CA GLN A 114 -12.21 4.08 -6.39
C GLN A 114 -11.60 4.03 -7.80
N ASN A 115 -12.15 4.79 -8.73
CA ASN A 115 -11.60 4.86 -10.09
C ASN A 115 -10.13 5.31 -10.10
N ILE A 116 -9.79 6.35 -9.34
CA ILE A 116 -8.42 6.84 -9.21
C ILE A 116 -7.51 5.79 -8.56
N MET A 117 -7.98 5.11 -7.54
CA MET A 117 -7.21 4.05 -6.87
C MET A 117 -6.93 2.87 -7.81
N GLU A 118 -7.91 2.48 -8.63
CA GLU A 118 -7.78 1.35 -9.55
C GLU A 118 -6.98 1.68 -10.80
N THR A 119 -7.08 2.92 -11.28
CA THR A 119 -6.39 3.36 -12.48
C THR A 119 -5.03 3.97 -12.20
N GLY A 120 -4.79 4.47 -10.99
CA GLY A 120 -3.58 5.24 -10.67
C GLY A 120 -3.56 6.61 -11.35
N ALA A 121 -4.70 7.12 -11.83
CA ALA A 121 -4.83 8.42 -12.46
C ALA A 121 -4.78 9.57 -11.44
N LEU A 122 -4.53 10.80 -11.91
CA LEU A 122 -4.61 11.99 -11.07
C LEU A 122 -6.04 12.55 -10.96
N LYS A 123 -6.89 12.20 -11.93
CA LYS A 123 -8.30 12.59 -11.96
C LYS A 123 -9.15 11.39 -12.37
N ALA A 124 -10.36 11.30 -11.83
CA ALA A 124 -11.27 10.23 -12.16
C ALA A 124 -11.59 10.20 -13.66
N TYR A 125 -11.70 9.00 -14.20
CA TYR A 125 -12.11 8.68 -15.57
C TYR A 125 -11.19 9.20 -16.69
N THR A 126 -10.01 9.73 -16.36
CA THR A 126 -9.03 10.17 -17.37
C THR A 126 -8.19 9.01 -17.91
N GLU A 127 -8.04 7.95 -17.13
CA GLU A 127 -7.34 6.72 -17.53
C GLU A 127 -8.35 5.57 -17.60
N LYS A 128 -8.33 4.82 -18.71
CA LYS A 128 -9.30 3.73 -18.97
C LYS A 128 -8.80 2.35 -18.57
N THR A 129 -7.52 2.25 -18.23
CA THR A 129 -6.88 0.99 -17.89
C THR A 129 -6.44 0.97 -16.43
N GLY A 130 -6.51 -0.20 -15.78
CA GLY A 130 -6.01 -0.38 -14.41
C GLY A 130 -4.48 -0.35 -14.36
N TRP A 131 -3.92 0.24 -13.29
CA TRP A 131 -2.47 0.33 -13.11
C TRP A 131 -1.79 -1.05 -13.06
N LEU A 132 -2.46 -2.05 -12.48
CA LEU A 132 -1.94 -3.41 -12.42
C LEU A 132 -1.83 -4.03 -13.82
N GLY A 133 -2.88 -3.89 -14.63
CA GLY A 133 -2.86 -4.38 -16.01
C GLY A 133 -1.77 -3.73 -16.85
N ARG A 134 -1.54 -2.42 -16.68
CA ARG A 134 -0.41 -1.74 -17.33
C ARG A 134 0.94 -2.26 -16.84
N GLY A 135 1.06 -2.51 -15.53
CA GLY A 135 2.26 -3.09 -14.94
C GLY A 135 2.56 -4.48 -15.49
N MET A 136 1.56 -5.33 -15.57
CA MET A 136 1.69 -6.67 -16.19
C MET A 136 2.12 -6.58 -17.66
N LYS A 137 1.48 -5.71 -18.44
CA LYS A 137 1.84 -5.48 -19.83
C LYS A 137 3.29 -5.01 -19.97
N SER A 138 3.73 -4.07 -19.14
CA SER A 138 5.11 -3.57 -19.14
C SER A 138 6.13 -4.65 -18.74
N ALA A 139 5.72 -5.61 -17.93
CA ALA A 139 6.54 -6.77 -17.56
C ALA A 139 6.53 -7.90 -18.61
N GLY A 140 5.88 -7.70 -19.75
CA GLY A 140 5.77 -8.73 -20.80
C GLY A 140 4.82 -9.87 -20.45
N LEU A 141 3.98 -9.71 -19.45
CA LEU A 141 3.01 -10.70 -19.03
C LEU A 141 1.70 -10.50 -19.81
N TYR A 142 1.42 -11.39 -20.72
CA TYR A 142 0.24 -11.36 -21.59
C TYR A 142 -0.60 -12.63 -21.39
N GLY A 143 -1.90 -12.48 -21.53
CA GLY A 143 -2.85 -13.60 -21.52
C GLY A 143 -3.83 -13.55 -20.35
N SER A 144 -5.03 -14.05 -20.58
CA SER A 144 -6.15 -14.05 -19.62
C SER A 144 -5.95 -14.98 -18.42
N SER A 145 -5.05 -15.93 -18.51
CA SER A 145 -4.74 -16.88 -17.43
C SER A 145 -3.77 -16.33 -16.37
N LEU A 146 -3.24 -15.12 -16.57
CA LEU A 146 -2.24 -14.51 -15.69
C LEU A 146 -2.84 -13.63 -14.59
N ALA A 147 -4.12 -13.28 -14.67
CA ALA A 147 -4.84 -12.51 -13.66
C ALA A 147 -6.25 -13.05 -13.48
N LEU A 148 -6.65 -13.22 -12.23
CA LEU A 148 -8.00 -13.58 -11.83
C LEU A 148 -8.52 -12.50 -10.89
N SER A 149 -9.69 -11.95 -11.20
CA SER A 149 -10.46 -11.08 -10.30
C SER A 149 -11.65 -11.89 -9.76
N LEU A 150 -11.79 -11.89 -8.44
CA LEU A 150 -12.90 -12.51 -7.71
C LEU A 150 -13.86 -11.45 -7.21
#